data_e50cdc4ea15d25e9bdb058176592fce5
#
_entry.id   e50cdc4ea15d25e9bdb058176592fce5
#
_cell.length_a   1.000
_cell.length_b   1.000
_cell.length_c   1.000
_cell.angle_alpha   90.00
_cell.angle_beta   90.00
_cell.angle_gamma   90.00
#
_symmetry.space_group_name_H-M   'P 1'
#
loop_
_entity.id
_entity.type
_entity.pdbx_description
1 polymer ?
#
loop_
_entity_poly.entity_id
_entity_poly.type
_entity_poly.pdbx_seq_one_letter_code
_entity_poly.pdbx_strand_id
1 'polypeptide(L)'
;MREALILLAFAGYTLAQPAPHGYIGAGGCASSNCHGGTTASPVGESRILGNEFAHWSVSDKHARAYQALTEPRGKRMAEVLGIADATHDKRCTICHIAGSPEKTRSDGVACEACHGPAEHWLGLHTRQNSHEVSVRAGMIDTKNLEIRAKTCLACHLGVPGQEVDHELIAAGHPDLAFELDTFTAAQPAHHRPLPNAVRQRAWAVGQAVGLAESMRLLQSHAGKSSPEFSDLECYQCHHDLRSESWRIQRGYAGRKPGTLQVNAARIEMVRALLAVLAREDRATLDSAVAHLNSATTVAAAKAIEHIADSLAARVQKQDIDAAAVLRAVAGNIQRIADDGVNAAEQATMTLDALGTNTEATAPLYDYLEHPSLYRPSEFVALFQKAAAKQ
;
A
#
# COMPACT_ATOMS: atom_id res chain seq x y z
N MET A 1 -37.49 10.71 58.26
CA MET A 1 -37.58 10.41 56.81
C MET A 1 -36.26 9.78 56.40
N ARG A 2 -36.26 8.47 56.08
CA ARG A 2 -35.06 7.71 55.67
C ARG A 2 -35.15 7.57 54.15
N GLU A 3 -34.22 8.21 53.45
CA GLU A 3 -34.11 8.04 51.99
C GLU A 3 -33.40 6.71 51.70
N ALA A 4 -34.06 5.85 50.98
CA ALA A 4 -33.49 4.60 50.50
C ALA A 4 -32.75 4.84 49.13
N LEU A 5 -31.42 4.69 49.14
CA LEU A 5 -30.61 4.69 47.93
C LEU A 5 -30.81 3.34 47.23
N ILE A 6 -31.43 3.37 46.04
CA ILE A 6 -31.52 2.21 45.12
C ILE A 6 -30.23 2.18 44.30
N LEU A 7 -29.33 1.24 44.58
CA LEU A 7 -28.19 0.91 43.75
C LEU A 7 -28.66 0.05 42.58
N LEU A 8 -28.73 0.65 41.38
CA LEU A 8 -28.90 -0.07 40.11
C LEU A 8 -27.58 -0.72 39.75
N ALA A 9 -27.48 -2.03 39.91
CA ALA A 9 -26.38 -2.84 39.42
C ALA A 9 -26.53 -2.98 37.86
N PHE A 10 -25.71 -2.25 37.11
CA PHE A 10 -25.52 -2.51 35.70
C PHE A 10 -24.73 -3.83 35.56
N ALA A 11 -25.42 -4.90 35.17
CA ALA A 11 -24.79 -6.12 34.69
C ALA A 11 -24.18 -5.82 33.33
N GLY A 12 -22.87 -5.56 33.27
CA GLY A 12 -22.12 -5.41 32.05
C GLY A 12 -22.12 -6.75 31.32
N TYR A 13 -22.87 -6.84 30.20
CA TYR A 13 -22.70 -7.89 29.25
C TYR A 13 -21.32 -7.70 28.58
N THR A 14 -20.33 -8.43 29.05
CA THR A 14 -19.09 -8.65 28.31
C THR A 14 -19.46 -9.53 27.11
N LEU A 15 -19.61 -8.91 25.95
CA LEU A 15 -19.61 -9.65 24.70
C LEU A 15 -18.28 -10.41 24.66
N ALA A 16 -18.34 -11.73 24.82
CA ALA A 16 -17.18 -12.59 24.65
C ALA A 16 -16.62 -12.30 23.23
N GLN A 17 -15.39 -11.81 23.17
CA GLN A 17 -14.71 -11.69 21.88
C GLN A 17 -14.64 -13.11 21.29
N PRO A 18 -15.02 -13.30 20.01
CA PRO A 18 -14.88 -14.61 19.39
C PRO A 18 -13.43 -15.05 19.53
N ALA A 19 -13.22 -16.33 19.85
CA ALA A 19 -11.88 -16.91 19.90
C ALA A 19 -11.12 -16.59 18.59
N PRO A 20 -9.83 -16.26 18.65
CA PRO A 20 -9.08 -15.95 17.46
C PRO A 20 -9.17 -17.14 16.48
N HIS A 21 -9.59 -16.85 15.24
CA HIS A 21 -9.70 -17.83 14.17
C HIS A 21 -8.34 -18.46 13.89
N GLY A 22 -8.26 -19.78 13.75
CA GLY A 22 -7.02 -20.49 13.48
C GLY A 22 -6.60 -20.42 12.01
N TYR A 23 -5.30 -20.27 11.79
CA TYR A 23 -4.70 -20.47 10.47
C TYR A 23 -4.55 -21.94 10.15
N ILE A 24 -4.93 -22.35 8.95
CA ILE A 24 -4.79 -23.75 8.48
C ILE A 24 -3.49 -23.99 7.70
N GLY A 25 -2.87 -22.91 7.19
CA GLY A 25 -1.70 -22.93 6.34
C GLY A 25 -2.02 -23.12 4.85
N ALA A 26 -1.09 -22.74 3.98
CA ALA A 26 -1.27 -22.76 2.54
C ALA A 26 -1.60 -24.16 2.00
N GLY A 27 -1.07 -25.23 2.62
CA GLY A 27 -1.39 -26.62 2.27
C GLY A 27 -2.87 -26.99 2.38
N GLY A 28 -3.64 -26.27 3.23
CA GLY A 28 -5.09 -26.46 3.33
C GLY A 28 -5.87 -26.03 2.08
N CYS A 29 -5.26 -25.21 1.23
CA CYS A 29 -5.83 -24.71 -0.03
C CYS A 29 -5.34 -25.51 -1.26
N ALA A 30 -4.33 -26.39 -1.11
CA ALA A 30 -3.52 -26.99 -2.17
C ALA A 30 -4.16 -28.19 -2.88
N SER A 31 -5.37 -28.62 -2.50
CA SER A 31 -6.02 -29.74 -3.18
C SER A 31 -6.22 -29.45 -4.66
N SER A 32 -5.94 -30.43 -5.53
CA SER A 32 -6.10 -30.32 -6.99
C SER A 32 -7.55 -30.04 -7.43
N ASN A 33 -8.52 -30.39 -6.59
CA ASN A 33 -9.94 -30.07 -6.83
C ASN A 33 -10.35 -28.68 -6.33
N CYS A 34 -9.42 -27.95 -5.72
CA CYS A 34 -9.64 -26.61 -5.17
C CYS A 34 -8.71 -25.62 -5.87
N HIS A 35 -7.60 -25.23 -5.24
CA HIS A 35 -6.66 -24.22 -5.76
C HIS A 35 -5.31 -24.80 -6.22
N GLY A 36 -5.11 -26.12 -6.12
CA GLY A 36 -3.85 -26.79 -6.45
C GLY A 36 -3.84 -27.49 -7.83
N GLY A 37 -4.74 -27.13 -8.72
CA GLY A 37 -4.71 -27.60 -10.10
C GLY A 37 -3.43 -27.18 -10.83
N THR A 38 -2.97 -27.99 -11.80
CA THR A 38 -1.78 -27.67 -12.61
C THR A 38 -2.10 -26.74 -13.79
N THR A 39 -3.36 -26.64 -14.16
CA THR A 39 -3.85 -25.79 -15.25
C THR A 39 -5.08 -25.02 -14.79
N ALA A 40 -5.23 -23.81 -15.31
CA ALA A 40 -6.42 -23.01 -15.02
C ALA A 40 -7.69 -23.71 -15.49
N SER A 41 -8.73 -23.66 -14.67
CA SER A 41 -10.06 -24.16 -15.06
C SER A 41 -10.58 -23.37 -16.27
N PRO A 42 -10.97 -24.04 -17.36
CA PRO A 42 -11.38 -23.37 -18.60
C PRO A 42 -12.73 -22.67 -18.51
N VAL A 43 -13.55 -23.01 -17.53
CA VAL A 43 -14.98 -22.65 -17.57
C VAL A 43 -15.44 -21.97 -16.28
N GLY A 44 -16.26 -20.93 -16.44
CA GLY A 44 -17.19 -20.43 -15.44
C GLY A 44 -17.22 -18.93 -15.29
N GLU A 45 -18.31 -18.43 -14.81
CA GLU A 45 -18.51 -17.06 -14.34
C GLU A 45 -17.63 -16.72 -13.10
N SER A 46 -17.05 -17.76 -12.49
CA SER A 46 -16.12 -17.63 -11.37
C SER A 46 -14.80 -17.00 -11.79
N ARG A 47 -14.31 -16.08 -10.98
CA ARG A 47 -12.96 -15.50 -11.13
C ARG A 47 -11.86 -16.45 -10.71
N ILE A 48 -12.18 -17.54 -10.07
CA ILE A 48 -11.26 -18.56 -9.58
C ILE A 48 -10.70 -19.35 -10.76
N LEU A 49 -9.39 -19.54 -10.76
CA LEU A 49 -8.68 -20.31 -11.78
C LEU A 49 -8.52 -21.77 -11.39
N GLY A 50 -8.51 -22.07 -10.07
CA GLY A 50 -8.30 -23.43 -9.55
C GLY A 50 -6.85 -23.88 -9.51
N ASN A 51 -5.90 -22.98 -9.83
CA ASN A 51 -4.45 -23.24 -9.81
C ASN A 51 -3.67 -22.13 -9.08
N GLU A 52 -4.35 -21.35 -8.26
CA GLU A 52 -3.78 -20.21 -7.55
C GLU A 52 -2.64 -20.65 -6.62
N PHE A 53 -2.79 -21.79 -5.92
CA PHE A 53 -1.72 -22.33 -5.07
C PHE A 53 -0.47 -22.70 -5.90
N ALA A 54 -0.65 -23.32 -7.05
CA ALA A 54 0.47 -23.68 -7.92
C ALA A 54 1.24 -22.45 -8.40
N HIS A 55 0.53 -21.38 -8.82
CA HIS A 55 1.15 -20.13 -9.21
C HIS A 55 1.84 -19.42 -8.03
N TRP A 56 1.17 -19.35 -6.88
CA TRP A 56 1.76 -18.77 -5.68
C TRP A 56 3.04 -19.49 -5.28
N SER A 57 3.02 -20.81 -5.14
CA SER A 57 4.16 -21.58 -4.65
C SER A 57 5.40 -21.52 -5.57
N VAL A 58 5.19 -21.39 -6.90
CA VAL A 58 6.28 -21.41 -7.89
C VAL A 58 6.77 -20.01 -8.24
N SER A 59 5.87 -19.06 -8.43
CA SER A 59 6.17 -17.78 -9.10
C SER A 59 5.97 -16.56 -8.22
N ASP A 60 5.16 -16.64 -7.14
CA ASP A 60 4.87 -15.48 -6.31
C ASP A 60 6.02 -15.20 -5.33
N LYS A 61 6.41 -13.92 -5.27
CA LYS A 61 7.43 -13.45 -4.31
C LYS A 61 6.95 -13.58 -2.86
N HIS A 62 5.65 -13.56 -2.61
CA HIS A 62 5.07 -13.74 -1.29
C HIS A 62 5.40 -15.11 -0.69
N ALA A 63 5.36 -16.17 -1.48
CA ALA A 63 5.76 -17.53 -1.04
C ALA A 63 7.25 -17.61 -0.63
N ARG A 64 8.07 -16.67 -1.08
CA ARG A 64 9.51 -16.60 -0.78
C ARG A 64 9.86 -15.55 0.27
N ALA A 65 8.86 -14.93 0.88
CA ALA A 65 9.11 -13.85 1.83
C ALA A 65 9.87 -14.32 3.08
N TYR A 66 9.58 -15.52 3.59
CA TYR A 66 10.37 -16.15 4.66
C TYR A 66 11.82 -16.37 4.23
N GLN A 67 12.03 -16.86 3.01
CA GLN A 67 13.37 -17.15 2.49
C GLN A 67 14.24 -15.88 2.46
N ALA A 68 13.65 -14.73 2.14
CA ALA A 68 14.38 -13.46 2.12
C ALA A 68 15.04 -13.12 3.48
N LEU A 69 14.44 -13.56 4.60
CA LEU A 69 15.03 -13.39 5.95
C LEU A 69 16.26 -14.27 6.18
N THR A 70 16.39 -15.39 5.47
CA THR A 70 17.48 -16.35 5.61
C THR A 70 18.61 -16.14 4.60
N GLU A 71 18.41 -15.30 3.60
CA GLU A 71 19.39 -14.95 2.58
C GLU A 71 20.50 -14.00 3.12
N PRO A 72 21.63 -13.87 2.43
CA PRO A 72 22.75 -13.03 2.90
C PRO A 72 22.34 -11.59 3.22
N ARG A 73 21.44 -10.98 2.44
CA ARG A 73 20.94 -9.62 2.69
C ARG A 73 20.14 -9.55 3.99
N GLY A 74 19.18 -10.47 4.21
CA GLY A 74 18.39 -10.51 5.44
C GLY A 74 19.24 -10.74 6.68
N LYS A 75 20.23 -11.65 6.61
CA LYS A 75 21.19 -11.89 7.68
C LYS A 75 22.03 -10.65 7.97
N ARG A 76 22.53 -9.99 6.93
CA ARG A 76 23.31 -8.76 7.10
C ARG A 76 22.50 -7.63 7.75
N MET A 77 21.23 -7.49 7.37
CA MET A 77 20.33 -6.52 8.00
C MET A 77 20.12 -6.83 9.49
N ALA A 78 19.88 -8.11 9.82
CA ALA A 78 19.75 -8.55 11.21
C ALA A 78 21.01 -8.22 12.03
N GLU A 79 22.20 -8.48 11.49
CA GLU A 79 23.47 -8.11 12.15
C GLU A 79 23.56 -6.61 12.43
N VAL A 80 23.26 -5.76 11.44
CA VAL A 80 23.31 -4.29 11.57
C VAL A 80 22.33 -3.79 12.61
N LEU A 81 21.15 -4.40 12.70
CA LEU A 81 20.08 -4.04 13.64
C LEU A 81 20.24 -4.69 15.03
N GLY A 82 21.25 -5.53 15.24
CA GLY A 82 21.44 -6.28 16.48
C GLY A 82 20.36 -7.34 16.72
N ILE A 83 19.67 -7.79 15.67
CA ILE A 83 18.65 -8.84 15.70
C ILE A 83 19.35 -10.19 15.64
N ALA A 84 19.10 -11.04 16.65
CA ALA A 84 19.75 -12.36 16.74
C ALA A 84 19.28 -13.32 15.62
N ASP A 85 18.00 -13.29 15.30
CA ASP A 85 17.38 -14.11 14.25
C ASP A 85 16.17 -13.40 13.62
N ALA A 86 16.32 -12.97 12.37
CA ALA A 86 15.28 -12.29 11.62
C ALA A 86 14.01 -13.15 11.45
N THR A 87 14.14 -14.48 11.45
CA THR A 87 12.99 -15.38 11.30
C THR A 87 12.12 -15.48 12.55
N HIS A 88 12.57 -14.92 13.68
CA HIS A 88 11.85 -14.89 14.96
C HIS A 88 11.58 -13.48 15.47
N ASP A 89 12.21 -12.46 14.89
CA ASP A 89 12.00 -11.07 15.29
C ASP A 89 10.72 -10.51 14.68
N LYS A 90 9.88 -9.87 15.50
CA LYS A 90 8.58 -9.34 15.04
C LYS A 90 8.71 -8.23 14.01
N ARG A 91 9.78 -7.42 14.03
CA ARG A 91 10.01 -6.38 13.03
C ARG A 91 10.10 -6.95 11.60
N CYS A 92 10.56 -8.20 11.47
CA CYS A 92 10.68 -8.89 10.20
C CYS A 92 9.45 -9.76 9.92
N THR A 93 9.09 -10.59 10.90
CA THR A 93 8.12 -11.69 10.70
C THR A 93 6.68 -11.20 10.47
N ILE A 94 6.32 -10.03 11.00
CA ILE A 94 4.98 -9.48 10.87
C ILE A 94 4.56 -9.27 9.40
N CYS A 95 5.52 -8.97 8.51
CA CYS A 95 5.30 -8.84 7.07
C CYS A 95 5.75 -10.10 6.30
N HIS A 96 6.85 -10.73 6.71
CA HIS A 96 7.47 -11.82 5.94
C HIS A 96 6.92 -13.22 6.26
N ILE A 97 6.11 -13.38 7.31
CA ILE A 97 5.51 -14.66 7.72
C ILE A 97 3.99 -14.48 7.99
N ALA A 98 3.32 -13.60 7.25
CA ALA A 98 1.92 -13.31 7.46
C ALA A 98 1.00 -14.44 6.95
N GLY A 99 -0.04 -14.76 7.72
CA GLY A 99 -1.03 -15.78 7.35
C GLY A 99 -0.54 -17.23 7.42
N SER A 100 0.58 -17.49 8.09
CA SER A 100 1.14 -18.82 8.27
C SER A 100 1.10 -19.24 9.74
N PRO A 101 0.61 -20.48 10.03
CA PRO A 101 0.75 -21.05 11.36
C PRO A 101 2.24 -21.28 11.71
N GLU A 102 2.56 -21.37 13.00
CA GLU A 102 3.95 -21.56 13.46
C GLU A 102 4.66 -22.73 12.79
N LYS A 103 3.96 -23.84 12.59
CA LYS A 103 4.51 -25.07 11.95
C LYS A 103 4.80 -24.93 10.46
N THR A 104 4.26 -23.91 9.79
CA THR A 104 4.42 -23.65 8.35
C THR A 104 4.96 -22.25 8.07
N ARG A 105 5.74 -21.69 8.99
CA ARG A 105 6.36 -20.35 8.84
C ARG A 105 7.15 -20.18 7.55
N SER A 106 7.72 -21.28 7.04
CA SER A 106 8.44 -21.28 5.76
C SER A 106 7.56 -21.01 4.54
N ASP A 107 6.22 -21.02 4.69
CA ASP A 107 5.28 -20.67 3.63
C ASP A 107 5.34 -19.15 3.30
N GLY A 108 5.99 -18.35 4.15
CA GLY A 108 6.14 -16.92 3.93
C GLY A 108 4.82 -16.17 4.12
N VAL A 109 4.45 -15.34 3.15
CA VAL A 109 3.14 -14.67 3.10
C VAL A 109 2.16 -15.59 2.38
N ALA A 110 1.36 -16.29 3.18
CA ALA A 110 0.46 -17.33 2.69
C ALA A 110 -0.93 -16.80 2.31
N CYS A 111 -1.77 -17.69 1.77
CA CYS A 111 -3.12 -17.36 1.30
C CYS A 111 -3.94 -16.60 2.36
N GLU A 112 -3.83 -17.02 3.60
CA GLU A 112 -4.58 -16.48 4.73
C GLU A 112 -4.11 -15.07 5.17
N ALA A 113 -2.96 -14.60 4.71
CA ALA A 113 -2.55 -13.20 4.90
C ALA A 113 -3.50 -12.21 4.19
N CYS A 114 -4.00 -12.63 3.03
CA CYS A 114 -4.91 -11.83 2.23
C CYS A 114 -6.37 -12.24 2.42
N HIS A 115 -6.65 -13.53 2.66
CA HIS A 115 -8.00 -14.06 2.74
C HIS A 115 -8.51 -14.26 4.17
N GLY A 116 -7.67 -14.03 5.19
CA GLY A 116 -8.01 -14.22 6.60
C GLY A 116 -7.93 -15.69 7.05
N PRO A 117 -7.84 -15.92 8.38
CA PRO A 117 -7.74 -17.27 8.96
C PRO A 117 -8.91 -18.15 8.54
N ALA A 118 -8.61 -19.31 7.95
CA ALA A 118 -9.60 -20.08 7.19
C ALA A 118 -10.39 -21.12 8.01
N GLU A 119 -10.04 -21.36 9.26
CA GLU A 119 -10.63 -22.39 10.11
C GLU A 119 -12.17 -22.43 10.04
N HIS A 120 -12.83 -21.29 10.08
CA HIS A 120 -14.29 -21.21 10.15
C HIS A 120 -14.98 -21.00 8.80
N TRP A 121 -14.28 -20.49 7.80
CA TRP A 121 -14.90 -20.22 6.50
C TRP A 121 -14.50 -21.22 5.40
N LEU A 122 -13.47 -22.05 5.62
CA LEU A 122 -12.99 -23.01 4.62
C LEU A 122 -14.10 -23.91 4.03
N GLY A 123 -14.90 -24.53 4.88
CA GLY A 123 -16.00 -25.38 4.43
C GLY A 123 -17.20 -24.61 3.88
N LEU A 124 -17.33 -23.33 4.24
CA LEU A 124 -18.45 -22.50 3.80
C LEU A 124 -18.24 -21.98 2.38
N HIS A 125 -17.02 -21.52 2.06
CA HIS A 125 -16.72 -20.85 0.79
C HIS A 125 -16.84 -21.78 -0.44
N THR A 126 -16.85 -23.10 -0.24
CA THR A 126 -17.03 -24.09 -1.31
C THR A 126 -18.48 -24.21 -1.81
N ARG A 127 -19.42 -23.57 -1.10
CA ARG A 127 -20.85 -23.62 -1.45
C ARG A 127 -21.21 -22.53 -2.44
N GLN A 128 -22.21 -22.78 -3.28
CA GLN A 128 -22.72 -21.76 -4.19
C GLN A 128 -23.27 -20.55 -3.41
N ASN A 129 -23.01 -19.33 -3.90
CA ASN A 129 -23.44 -18.07 -3.28
C ASN A 129 -23.00 -17.87 -1.81
N SER A 130 -21.86 -18.41 -1.42
CA SER A 130 -21.37 -18.43 -0.05
C SER A 130 -20.51 -17.23 0.35
N HIS A 131 -20.25 -16.28 -0.55
CA HIS A 131 -19.30 -15.16 -0.29
C HIS A 131 -19.63 -14.40 1.00
N GLU A 132 -20.86 -13.90 1.14
CA GLU A 132 -21.27 -13.16 2.34
C GLU A 132 -21.23 -13.97 3.62
N VAL A 133 -21.59 -15.28 3.55
CA VAL A 133 -21.53 -16.18 4.71
C VAL A 133 -20.08 -16.40 5.11
N SER A 134 -19.18 -16.56 4.16
CA SER A 134 -17.74 -16.75 4.42
C SER A 134 -17.11 -15.47 4.99
N VAL A 135 -17.50 -14.30 4.49
CA VAL A 135 -17.05 -13.01 5.06
C VAL A 135 -17.51 -12.87 6.52
N ARG A 136 -18.77 -13.20 6.82
CA ARG A 136 -19.27 -13.20 8.21
C ARG A 136 -18.56 -14.23 9.10
N ALA A 137 -18.01 -15.29 8.51
CA ALA A 137 -17.24 -16.32 9.22
C ALA A 137 -15.74 -15.98 9.32
N GLY A 138 -15.31 -14.78 8.92
CA GLY A 138 -13.95 -14.29 9.09
C GLY A 138 -13.10 -14.24 7.81
N MET A 139 -13.67 -14.56 6.63
CA MET A 139 -12.97 -14.35 5.36
C MET A 139 -12.84 -12.86 5.08
N ILE A 140 -11.65 -12.40 4.73
CA ILE A 140 -11.41 -11.01 4.31
C ILE A 140 -12.03 -10.81 2.92
N ASP A 141 -12.90 -9.78 2.80
CA ASP A 141 -13.55 -9.43 1.54
C ASP A 141 -12.61 -8.67 0.59
N THR A 142 -11.72 -9.38 -0.08
CA THR A 142 -10.81 -8.79 -1.07
C THR A 142 -11.50 -8.32 -2.36
N LYS A 143 -12.81 -8.56 -2.53
CA LYS A 143 -13.60 -7.95 -3.62
C LYS A 143 -13.90 -6.48 -3.34
N ASN A 144 -14.00 -6.11 -2.07
CA ASN A 144 -14.06 -4.73 -1.63
C ASN A 144 -12.66 -4.10 -1.79
N LEU A 145 -12.53 -3.12 -2.68
CA LEU A 145 -11.23 -2.53 -3.04
C LEU A 145 -10.59 -1.78 -1.86
N GLU A 146 -11.39 -1.19 -0.97
CA GLU A 146 -10.87 -0.51 0.21
C GLU A 146 -10.26 -1.51 1.21
N ILE A 147 -10.96 -2.63 1.45
CA ILE A 147 -10.46 -3.72 2.31
C ILE A 147 -9.19 -4.31 1.68
N ARG A 148 -9.20 -4.56 0.36
CA ARG A 148 -8.02 -5.05 -0.37
C ARG A 148 -6.84 -4.10 -0.23
N ALA A 149 -7.05 -2.80 -0.46
CA ALA A 149 -6.00 -1.80 -0.34
C ALA A 149 -5.39 -1.80 1.08
N LYS A 150 -6.22 -1.79 2.13
CA LYS A 150 -5.75 -1.86 3.52
C LYS A 150 -4.97 -3.14 3.81
N THR A 151 -5.42 -4.27 3.29
CA THR A 151 -4.73 -5.56 3.45
C THR A 151 -3.33 -5.53 2.83
N CYS A 152 -3.19 -5.02 1.61
CA CYS A 152 -1.88 -4.89 0.96
C CYS A 152 -1.00 -3.85 1.66
N LEU A 153 -1.56 -2.69 1.95
CA LEU A 153 -0.84 -1.57 2.54
C LEU A 153 -0.35 -1.84 3.96
N ALA A 154 -0.95 -2.77 4.69
CA ALA A 154 -0.47 -3.16 6.01
C ALA A 154 1.00 -3.61 6.00
N CYS A 155 1.48 -4.17 4.87
CA CYS A 155 2.88 -4.55 4.67
C CYS A 155 3.60 -3.63 3.67
N HIS A 156 2.91 -3.17 2.61
CA HIS A 156 3.52 -2.40 1.51
C HIS A 156 3.55 -0.88 1.73
N LEU A 157 3.09 -0.41 2.85
CA LEU A 157 3.24 0.94 3.37
C LEU A 157 3.58 0.88 4.86
N GLY A 158 2.84 0.04 5.59
CA GLY A 158 2.86 -0.10 7.04
C GLY A 158 1.63 0.47 7.71
N VAL A 159 1.48 0.07 8.96
CA VAL A 159 0.51 0.60 9.93
C VAL A 159 1.24 0.81 11.26
N PRO A 160 0.71 1.60 12.20
CA PRO A 160 1.38 1.83 13.49
C PRO A 160 1.82 0.53 14.18
N GLY A 161 3.14 0.36 14.38
CA GLY A 161 3.75 -0.83 14.95
C GLY A 161 4.02 -1.99 13.98
N GLN A 162 3.75 -1.79 12.70
CA GLN A 162 4.09 -2.69 11.58
C GLN A 162 4.53 -1.84 10.39
N GLU A 163 5.73 -1.31 10.44
CA GLU A 163 6.22 -0.35 9.46
C GLU A 163 7.71 -0.60 9.14
N VAL A 164 8.14 -0.15 7.98
CA VAL A 164 9.55 -0.08 7.61
C VAL A 164 10.06 1.31 7.99
N ASP A 165 10.68 1.40 9.16
CA ASP A 165 11.25 2.62 9.68
C ASP A 165 12.61 2.94 9.01
N HIS A 166 13.13 4.14 9.29
CA HIS A 166 14.42 4.57 8.74
C HIS A 166 15.60 3.68 9.17
N GLU A 167 15.54 3.02 10.34
CA GLU A 167 16.61 2.08 10.74
C GLU A 167 16.62 0.83 9.86
N LEU A 168 15.46 0.29 9.53
CA LEU A 168 15.34 -0.84 8.58
C LEU A 168 15.85 -0.46 7.20
N ILE A 169 15.50 0.73 6.70
CA ILE A 169 16.00 1.25 5.41
C ILE A 169 17.52 1.42 5.46
N ALA A 170 18.06 2.03 6.52
CA ALA A 170 19.48 2.21 6.71
C ALA A 170 20.25 0.88 6.83
N ALA A 171 19.61 -0.16 7.38
CA ALA A 171 20.17 -1.51 7.41
C ALA A 171 20.15 -2.24 6.06
N GLY A 172 19.42 -1.69 5.07
CA GLY A 172 19.37 -2.21 3.71
C GLY A 172 18.01 -2.73 3.25
N HIS A 173 16.92 -2.52 4.02
CA HIS A 173 15.58 -2.79 3.52
C HIS A 173 15.23 -1.80 2.40
N PRO A 174 14.60 -2.23 1.30
CA PRO A 174 14.15 -1.28 0.29
C PRO A 174 13.09 -0.34 0.86
N ASP A 175 13.05 0.89 0.36
CA ASP A 175 11.88 1.76 0.52
C ASP A 175 10.64 1.11 -0.11
N LEU A 176 9.46 1.40 0.44
CA LEU A 176 8.21 0.76 0.03
C LEU A 176 7.46 1.64 -0.98
N ALA A 177 7.66 1.36 -2.26
CA ALA A 177 6.82 1.91 -3.33
C ALA A 177 5.71 0.91 -3.65
N PHE A 178 4.46 1.33 -3.58
CA PHE A 178 3.30 0.46 -3.84
C PHE A 178 2.16 1.23 -4.49
N GLU A 179 1.56 0.62 -5.51
CA GLU A 179 0.29 1.02 -6.09
C GLU A 179 -0.58 -0.23 -6.32
N LEU A 180 -1.86 -0.13 -5.97
CA LEU A 180 -2.73 -1.31 -5.85
C LEU A 180 -2.97 -2.03 -7.19
N ASP A 181 -3.19 -1.31 -8.28
CA ASP A 181 -3.48 -1.94 -9.57
C ASP A 181 -2.23 -2.52 -10.22
N THR A 182 -1.12 -1.76 -10.27
CA THR A 182 0.14 -2.22 -10.87
C THR A 182 0.71 -3.42 -10.12
N PHE A 183 0.68 -3.41 -8.79
CA PHE A 183 1.13 -4.55 -7.99
C PHE A 183 0.22 -5.77 -8.13
N THR A 184 -1.10 -5.55 -8.23
CA THR A 184 -2.05 -6.66 -8.52
C THR A 184 -1.80 -7.24 -9.93
N ALA A 185 -1.49 -6.40 -10.91
CA ALA A 185 -1.17 -6.85 -12.27
C ALA A 185 0.18 -7.58 -12.37
N ALA A 186 1.16 -7.19 -11.53
CA ALA A 186 2.46 -7.84 -11.45
C ALA A 186 2.45 -9.16 -10.67
N GLN A 187 1.41 -9.42 -9.87
CA GLN A 187 1.24 -10.71 -9.22
C GLN A 187 1.06 -11.82 -10.26
N PRO A 188 1.61 -13.03 -10.02
CA PRO A 188 1.26 -14.20 -10.82
C PRO A 188 -0.26 -14.39 -10.88
N ALA A 189 -0.76 -14.91 -11.99
CA ALA A 189 -2.19 -15.03 -12.24
C ALA A 189 -2.92 -15.70 -11.06
N HIS A 190 -3.64 -14.88 -10.30
CA HIS A 190 -4.32 -15.26 -9.05
C HIS A 190 -5.84 -15.22 -9.20
N HIS A 191 -6.30 -14.63 -10.26
CA HIS A 191 -7.70 -14.57 -10.67
C HIS A 191 -7.76 -14.22 -12.16
N ARG A 192 -8.92 -14.38 -12.77
CA ARG A 192 -9.14 -13.94 -14.14
C ARG A 192 -8.94 -12.43 -14.26
N PRO A 193 -8.47 -11.95 -15.44
CA PRO A 193 -8.25 -10.52 -15.65
C PRO A 193 -9.45 -9.68 -15.23
N LEU A 194 -9.19 -8.57 -14.56
CA LEU A 194 -10.22 -7.63 -14.14
C LEU A 194 -10.59 -6.70 -15.30
N PRO A 195 -11.87 -6.31 -15.43
CA PRO A 195 -12.28 -5.26 -16.37
C PRO A 195 -11.52 -3.94 -16.08
N ASN A 196 -11.21 -3.18 -17.13
CA ASN A 196 -10.48 -1.91 -17.00
C ASN A 196 -11.12 -0.94 -16.01
N ALA A 197 -12.44 -0.82 -15.99
CA ALA A 197 -13.14 0.02 -15.01
C ALA A 197 -12.88 -0.41 -13.56
N VAL A 198 -12.71 -1.71 -13.29
CA VAL A 198 -12.36 -2.22 -11.95
C VAL A 198 -10.90 -1.90 -11.62
N ARG A 199 -9.99 -2.06 -12.59
CA ARG A 199 -8.57 -1.71 -12.45
C ARG A 199 -8.39 -0.22 -12.13
N GLN A 200 -9.04 0.65 -12.91
CA GLN A 200 -9.00 2.10 -12.70
C GLN A 200 -9.56 2.50 -11.33
N ARG A 201 -10.64 1.85 -10.88
CA ARG A 201 -11.15 2.05 -9.51
C ARG A 201 -10.16 1.54 -8.45
N ALA A 202 -9.49 0.40 -8.70
CA ALA A 202 -8.47 -0.12 -7.78
C ALA A 202 -7.32 0.88 -7.61
N TRP A 203 -6.85 1.48 -8.69
CA TRP A 203 -5.88 2.57 -8.63
C TRP A 203 -6.41 3.74 -7.76
N ALA A 204 -7.60 4.25 -8.04
CA ALA A 204 -8.15 5.41 -7.33
C ALA A 204 -8.36 5.14 -5.84
N VAL A 205 -8.92 3.98 -5.49
CA VAL A 205 -9.10 3.53 -4.10
C VAL A 205 -7.73 3.35 -3.44
N GLY A 206 -6.78 2.71 -4.13
CA GLY A 206 -5.42 2.48 -3.63
C GLY A 206 -4.69 3.78 -3.29
N GLN A 207 -4.80 4.82 -4.13
CA GLN A 207 -4.22 6.13 -3.87
C GLN A 207 -4.87 6.83 -2.67
N ALA A 208 -6.20 6.80 -2.59
CA ALA A 208 -6.93 7.44 -1.49
C ALA A 208 -6.66 6.73 -0.15
N VAL A 209 -6.81 5.40 -0.09
CA VAL A 209 -6.53 4.61 1.12
C VAL A 209 -5.06 4.76 1.52
N GLY A 210 -4.14 4.69 0.55
CA GLY A 210 -2.72 4.84 0.81
C GLY A 210 -2.36 6.21 1.40
N LEU A 211 -3.00 7.28 0.94
CA LEU A 211 -2.81 8.61 1.55
C LEU A 211 -3.36 8.64 2.98
N ALA A 212 -4.54 8.09 3.22
CA ALA A 212 -5.12 8.03 4.57
C ALA A 212 -4.21 7.27 5.54
N GLU A 213 -3.71 6.08 5.14
CA GLU A 213 -2.80 5.27 5.97
C GLU A 213 -1.45 5.98 6.19
N SER A 214 -0.89 6.67 5.18
CA SER A 214 0.32 7.48 5.36
C SER A 214 0.12 8.58 6.41
N MET A 215 -1.05 9.21 6.42
CA MET A 215 -1.37 10.24 7.40
C MET A 215 -1.59 9.66 8.82
N ARG A 216 -2.10 8.43 8.94
CA ARG A 216 -2.21 7.71 10.21
C ARG A 216 -0.83 7.36 10.78
N LEU A 217 0.09 6.90 9.93
CA LEU A 217 1.49 6.66 10.33
C LEU A 217 2.14 7.96 10.82
N LEU A 218 2.08 9.03 10.04
CA LEU A 218 2.62 10.34 10.43
C LEU A 218 2.08 10.81 11.79
N GLN A 219 0.78 10.62 12.05
CA GLN A 219 0.17 10.96 13.35
C GLN A 219 0.70 10.07 14.48
N SER A 220 0.94 8.79 14.22
CA SER A 220 1.48 7.86 15.23
C SER A 220 2.92 8.17 15.64
N HIS A 221 3.67 8.82 14.75
CA HIS A 221 5.04 9.24 14.98
C HIS A 221 5.12 10.61 15.69
N ALA A 222 4.02 11.37 15.65
CA ALA A 222 3.99 12.69 16.28
C ALA A 222 4.18 12.61 17.80
N GLY A 223 5.04 13.48 18.33
CA GLY A 223 5.34 13.53 19.76
C GLY A 223 6.40 12.53 20.22
N LYS A 224 6.96 11.70 19.36
CA LYS A 224 8.18 10.95 19.65
C LYS A 224 9.35 11.91 19.86
N SER A 225 10.34 11.50 20.65
CA SER A 225 11.53 12.32 20.95
C SER A 225 12.41 12.60 19.73
N SER A 226 12.32 11.75 18.71
CA SER A 226 12.99 11.88 17.42
C SER A 226 11.97 11.75 16.31
N PRO A 227 12.06 12.56 15.24
CA PRO A 227 11.19 12.38 14.08
C PRO A 227 11.49 11.04 13.42
N GLU A 228 10.43 10.41 12.85
CA GLU A 228 10.61 9.27 11.97
C GLU A 228 11.00 9.77 10.57
N PHE A 229 12.22 9.43 10.15
CA PHE A 229 12.76 9.97 8.90
C PHE A 229 12.17 9.30 7.65
N SER A 230 11.59 8.09 7.77
CA SER A 230 10.86 7.45 6.68
C SER A 230 9.58 8.18 6.27
N ASP A 231 9.04 9.04 7.14
CA ASP A 231 7.93 9.92 6.80
C ASP A 231 8.31 11.05 5.83
N LEU A 232 9.61 11.28 5.64
CA LEU A 232 10.14 12.42 4.92
C LEU A 232 10.59 12.01 3.52
N GLU A 233 10.73 13.00 2.65
CA GLU A 233 11.30 12.79 1.33
C GLU A 233 12.81 12.54 1.46
N CYS A 234 13.26 11.33 1.08
CA CYS A 234 14.61 10.78 1.31
C CYS A 234 15.73 11.68 0.79
N TYR A 235 15.54 12.24 -0.40
CA TYR A 235 16.57 13.03 -1.07
C TYR A 235 16.71 14.46 -0.56
N GLN A 236 16.00 14.83 0.49
CA GLN A 236 16.30 16.08 1.21
C GLN A 236 17.59 15.98 2.03
N CYS A 237 17.90 14.76 2.48
CA CYS A 237 19.12 14.48 3.23
C CYS A 237 20.12 13.68 2.38
N HIS A 238 19.63 12.70 1.61
CA HIS A 238 20.45 11.81 0.77
C HIS A 238 20.61 12.40 -0.64
N HIS A 239 21.43 13.44 -0.79
CA HIS A 239 21.71 14.08 -2.07
C HIS A 239 23.19 14.44 -2.20
N ASP A 240 23.64 14.74 -3.43
CA ASP A 240 24.96 15.26 -3.65
C ASP A 240 25.09 16.70 -3.09
N LEU A 241 26.31 17.07 -2.69
CA LEU A 241 26.63 18.41 -2.19
C LEU A 241 27.25 19.29 -3.28
N ARG A 242 27.01 18.97 -4.56
CA ARG A 242 27.52 19.75 -5.68
C ARG A 242 26.73 21.05 -5.83
N SER A 243 27.44 22.11 -6.27
CA SER A 243 26.80 23.41 -6.59
C SER A 243 25.73 23.32 -7.69
N GLU A 244 25.79 22.29 -8.51
CA GLU A 244 24.89 22.02 -9.63
C GLU A 244 23.74 21.05 -9.28
N SER A 245 23.58 20.72 -7.99
CA SER A 245 22.50 19.85 -7.55
C SER A 245 21.15 20.43 -7.98
N TRP A 246 20.32 19.58 -8.58
CA TRP A 246 18.96 19.96 -8.99
C TRP A 246 18.12 20.49 -7.82
N ARG A 247 18.45 20.10 -6.59
CA ARG A 247 17.80 20.59 -5.37
C ARG A 247 18.05 22.06 -5.13
N ILE A 248 19.26 22.54 -5.43
CA ILE A 248 19.59 23.97 -5.36
C ILE A 248 18.85 24.71 -6.46
N GLN A 249 18.82 24.16 -7.68
CA GLN A 249 18.12 24.76 -8.83
C GLN A 249 16.61 24.85 -8.59
N ARG A 250 15.99 23.82 -7.97
CA ARG A 250 14.57 23.84 -7.60
C ARG A 250 14.24 24.96 -6.60
N GLY A 251 15.17 25.29 -5.71
CA GLY A 251 14.93 26.19 -4.59
C GLY A 251 13.99 25.58 -3.55
N TYR A 252 13.40 26.43 -2.75
CA TYR A 252 12.59 26.00 -1.60
C TYR A 252 11.08 26.26 -1.78
N ALA A 253 10.64 26.69 -2.96
CA ALA A 253 9.22 26.89 -3.30
C ALA A 253 8.42 27.65 -2.21
N GLY A 254 8.95 28.76 -1.71
CA GLY A 254 8.32 29.56 -0.65
C GLY A 254 8.56 29.08 0.79
N ARG A 255 9.25 27.97 0.98
CA ARG A 255 9.63 27.42 2.29
C ARG A 255 10.96 27.99 2.77
N LYS A 256 11.17 27.95 4.08
CA LYS A 256 12.49 28.30 4.65
C LYS A 256 13.51 27.21 4.27
N PRO A 257 14.76 27.59 3.93
CA PRO A 257 15.84 26.63 3.78
C PRO A 257 15.98 25.73 5.03
N GLY A 258 16.18 24.42 4.82
CA GLY A 258 16.26 23.44 5.90
C GLY A 258 14.92 22.92 6.42
N THR A 259 13.77 23.37 5.88
CA THR A 259 12.48 22.75 6.19
C THR A 259 12.41 21.37 5.55
N LEU A 260 12.30 20.33 6.36
CA LEU A 260 12.09 18.96 5.90
C LEU A 260 10.68 18.80 5.35
N GLN A 261 10.53 18.06 4.28
CA GLN A 261 9.24 17.79 3.64
C GLN A 261 8.77 16.39 3.98
N VAL A 262 7.48 16.28 4.33
CA VAL A 262 6.79 15.01 4.35
C VAL A 262 6.71 14.45 2.92
N ASN A 263 6.82 13.14 2.77
CA ASN A 263 6.69 12.45 1.49
C ASN A 263 5.34 12.81 0.83
N ALA A 264 5.40 13.45 -0.33
CA ALA A 264 4.22 13.99 -1.02
C ALA A 264 3.68 13.05 -2.12
N ALA A 265 4.29 11.90 -2.32
CA ALA A 265 4.04 11.03 -3.48
C ALA A 265 2.54 10.75 -3.70
N ARG A 266 1.81 10.35 -2.67
CA ARG A 266 0.38 10.07 -2.77
C ARG A 266 -0.49 11.32 -2.77
N ILE A 267 -0.03 12.41 -2.17
CA ILE A 267 -0.71 13.70 -2.18
C ILE A 267 -0.91 14.19 -3.62
N GLU A 268 0.12 14.05 -4.44
CA GLU A 268 0.08 14.48 -5.83
C GLU A 268 -0.94 13.70 -6.67
N MET A 269 -1.02 12.39 -6.46
CA MET A 269 -1.99 11.52 -7.16
C MET A 269 -3.43 11.83 -6.70
N VAL A 270 -3.64 12.02 -5.40
CA VAL A 270 -4.95 12.40 -4.86
C VAL A 270 -5.35 13.82 -5.33
N ARG A 271 -4.42 14.76 -5.44
CA ARG A 271 -4.66 16.08 -6.07
C ARG A 271 -5.18 15.95 -7.49
N ALA A 272 -4.54 15.11 -8.31
CA ALA A 272 -4.97 14.88 -9.68
C ALA A 272 -6.38 14.27 -9.73
N LEU A 273 -6.66 13.32 -8.87
CA LEU A 273 -7.97 12.68 -8.76
C LEU A 273 -9.06 13.67 -8.32
N LEU A 274 -8.80 14.48 -7.30
CA LEU A 274 -9.72 15.52 -6.82
C LEU A 274 -9.94 16.62 -7.85
N ALA A 275 -8.96 16.95 -8.67
CA ALA A 275 -9.13 17.92 -9.75
C ALA A 275 -10.22 17.51 -10.75
N VAL A 276 -10.44 16.21 -10.91
CA VAL A 276 -11.46 15.64 -11.79
C VAL A 276 -12.78 15.43 -11.06
N LEU A 277 -12.74 14.93 -9.81
CA LEU A 277 -13.94 14.45 -9.11
C LEU A 277 -14.54 15.48 -8.13
N ALA A 278 -13.73 16.35 -7.52
CA ALA A 278 -14.15 17.19 -6.41
C ALA A 278 -13.21 18.38 -6.19
N ARG A 279 -13.34 19.41 -7.02
CA ARG A 279 -12.44 20.58 -6.99
C ARG A 279 -12.43 21.34 -5.65
N GLU A 280 -13.55 21.33 -4.93
CA GLU A 280 -13.65 21.97 -3.61
C GLU A 280 -12.79 21.24 -2.57
N ASP A 281 -12.84 19.91 -2.57
CA ASP A 281 -12.02 19.07 -1.69
C ASP A 281 -10.52 19.24 -1.99
N ARG A 282 -10.17 19.51 -3.24
CA ARG A 282 -8.79 19.82 -3.63
C ARG A 282 -8.26 21.08 -2.95
N ALA A 283 -9.04 22.16 -2.90
CA ALA A 283 -8.61 23.39 -2.24
C ALA A 283 -8.40 23.16 -0.73
N THR A 284 -9.25 22.35 -0.12
CA THR A 284 -9.14 21.96 1.29
C THR A 284 -7.89 21.10 1.52
N LEU A 285 -7.60 20.16 0.63
CA LEU A 285 -6.37 19.36 0.66
C LEU A 285 -5.13 20.25 0.57
N ASP A 286 -5.09 21.17 -0.40
CA ASP A 286 -3.96 22.09 -0.61
C ASP A 286 -3.70 22.97 0.62
N SER A 287 -4.77 23.45 1.26
CA SER A 287 -4.69 24.19 2.52
C SER A 287 -4.10 23.36 3.65
N ALA A 288 -4.55 22.11 3.81
CA ALA A 288 -4.02 21.22 4.84
C ALA A 288 -2.55 20.84 4.60
N VAL A 289 -2.18 20.55 3.34
CA VAL A 289 -0.79 20.21 2.95
C VAL A 289 0.18 21.34 3.28
N ALA A 290 -0.23 22.60 3.12
CA ALA A 290 0.60 23.75 3.49
C ALA A 290 1.01 23.76 4.97
N HIS A 291 0.31 23.04 5.83
CA HIS A 291 0.56 22.96 7.27
C HIS A 291 1.23 21.65 7.73
N LEU A 292 1.52 20.72 6.82
CA LEU A 292 2.14 19.42 7.18
C LEU A 292 3.53 19.56 7.80
N ASN A 293 4.26 20.63 7.54
CA ASN A 293 5.61 20.87 8.05
C ASN A 293 5.66 22.01 9.09
N SER A 294 4.62 22.12 9.90
CA SER A 294 4.46 23.19 10.89
C SER A 294 4.12 22.60 12.28
N ALA A 295 3.96 23.48 13.26
CA ALA A 295 3.47 23.08 14.58
C ALA A 295 2.06 22.43 14.57
N THR A 296 1.34 22.57 13.47
CA THR A 296 -0.01 22.02 13.28
C THR A 296 -0.01 20.75 12.42
N THR A 297 1.12 20.09 12.23
CA THR A 297 1.27 18.89 11.38
C THR A 297 0.23 17.81 11.69
N VAL A 298 -0.02 17.49 12.96
CA VAL A 298 -1.00 16.46 13.37
C VAL A 298 -2.42 16.85 12.95
N ALA A 299 -2.81 18.10 13.12
CA ALA A 299 -4.13 18.58 12.71
C ALA A 299 -4.28 18.57 11.18
N ALA A 300 -3.22 18.93 10.47
CA ALA A 300 -3.16 18.87 9.02
C ALA A 300 -3.25 17.42 8.51
N ALA A 301 -2.51 16.51 9.11
CA ALA A 301 -2.56 15.09 8.77
C ALA A 301 -3.97 14.50 8.98
N LYS A 302 -4.65 14.83 10.08
CA LYS A 302 -6.04 14.42 10.32
C LYS A 302 -7.02 14.97 9.28
N ALA A 303 -6.83 16.21 8.86
CA ALA A 303 -7.68 16.81 7.81
C ALA A 303 -7.48 16.09 6.46
N ILE A 304 -6.23 15.78 6.10
CA ILE A 304 -5.90 15.05 4.88
C ILE A 304 -6.42 13.61 4.94
N GLU A 305 -6.25 12.92 6.07
CA GLU A 305 -6.81 11.59 6.31
C GLU A 305 -8.31 11.56 6.05
N HIS A 306 -9.06 12.51 6.62
CA HIS A 306 -10.51 12.58 6.45
C HIS A 306 -10.93 12.80 4.99
N ILE A 307 -10.23 13.67 4.26
CA ILE A 307 -10.46 13.88 2.81
C ILE A 307 -10.20 12.57 2.05
N ALA A 308 -9.11 11.89 2.36
CA ALA A 308 -8.70 10.67 1.69
C ALA A 308 -9.67 9.51 1.96
N ASP A 309 -10.13 9.30 3.20
CA ASP A 309 -11.15 8.30 3.55
C ASP A 309 -12.49 8.59 2.84
N SER A 310 -12.93 9.85 2.82
CA SER A 310 -14.14 10.24 2.11
C SER A 310 -14.03 9.99 0.60
N LEU A 311 -12.85 10.27 0.02
CA LEU A 311 -12.57 10.00 -1.39
C LEU A 311 -12.58 8.49 -1.67
N ALA A 312 -11.94 7.67 -0.85
CA ALA A 312 -11.91 6.21 -1.01
C ALA A 312 -13.34 5.63 -1.06
N ALA A 313 -14.19 6.00 -0.12
CA ALA A 313 -15.59 5.57 -0.07
C ALA A 313 -16.40 6.01 -1.31
N ARG A 314 -16.06 7.17 -1.90
CA ARG A 314 -16.69 7.69 -3.12
C ARG A 314 -16.23 6.90 -4.35
N VAL A 315 -14.91 6.79 -4.58
CA VAL A 315 -14.36 6.17 -5.80
C VAL A 315 -14.56 4.66 -5.86
N GLN A 316 -14.81 4.00 -4.73
CA GLN A 316 -15.20 2.60 -4.72
C GLN A 316 -16.54 2.34 -5.42
N LYS A 317 -17.42 3.33 -5.48
CA LYS A 317 -18.81 3.20 -5.95
C LYS A 317 -19.04 3.80 -7.34
N GLN A 318 -18.05 4.47 -7.92
CA GLN A 318 -18.20 5.14 -9.22
C GLN A 318 -17.00 4.90 -10.12
N ASP A 319 -17.24 4.96 -11.42
CA ASP A 319 -16.16 4.95 -12.39
C ASP A 319 -15.46 6.31 -12.43
N ILE A 320 -14.19 6.30 -12.82
CA ILE A 320 -13.38 7.52 -12.97
C ILE A 320 -13.07 7.78 -14.44
N ASP A 321 -12.96 9.05 -14.81
CA ASP A 321 -12.42 9.43 -16.12
C ASP A 321 -10.87 9.33 -16.06
N ALA A 322 -10.36 8.14 -16.39
CA ALA A 322 -8.93 7.86 -16.37
C ALA A 322 -8.14 8.82 -17.27
N ALA A 323 -8.68 9.17 -18.44
CA ALA A 323 -8.01 10.11 -19.35
C ALA A 323 -7.94 11.53 -18.77
N ALA A 324 -8.98 11.97 -18.07
CA ALA A 324 -8.95 13.26 -17.38
C ALA A 324 -7.94 13.27 -16.22
N VAL A 325 -7.84 12.17 -15.46
CA VAL A 325 -6.83 12.03 -14.39
C VAL A 325 -5.42 12.05 -14.98
N LEU A 326 -5.15 11.30 -16.05
CA LEU A 326 -3.86 11.30 -16.71
C LEU A 326 -3.48 12.69 -17.24
N ARG A 327 -4.43 13.43 -17.82
CA ARG A 327 -4.20 14.84 -18.21
C ARG A 327 -3.87 15.72 -17.01
N ALA A 328 -4.51 15.51 -15.86
CA ALA A 328 -4.22 16.26 -14.64
C ALA A 328 -2.82 15.94 -14.09
N VAL A 329 -2.39 14.68 -14.13
CA VAL A 329 -1.02 14.27 -13.77
C VAL A 329 -0.01 14.88 -14.73
N ALA A 330 -0.20 14.71 -16.05
CA ALA A 330 0.70 15.23 -17.07
C ALA A 330 0.83 16.76 -17.02
N GLY A 331 -0.27 17.48 -16.76
CA GLY A 331 -0.26 18.94 -16.61
C GLY A 331 0.47 19.44 -15.35
N ASN A 332 0.76 18.56 -14.39
CA ASN A 332 1.47 18.88 -13.16
C ASN A 332 2.81 18.11 -13.03
N ILE A 333 3.26 17.47 -14.11
CA ILE A 333 4.38 16.53 -14.04
C ILE A 333 5.69 17.17 -13.58
N GLN A 334 5.94 18.44 -13.88
CA GLN A 334 7.12 19.14 -13.38
C GLN A 334 7.10 19.24 -11.85
N ARG A 335 5.97 19.63 -11.25
CA ARG A 335 5.84 19.71 -9.80
C ARG A 335 5.97 18.35 -9.14
N ILE A 336 5.35 17.32 -9.73
CA ILE A 336 5.47 15.94 -9.27
C ILE A 336 6.93 15.49 -9.32
N ALA A 337 7.63 15.78 -10.39
CA ALA A 337 9.05 15.46 -10.52
C ALA A 337 9.91 16.22 -9.49
N ASP A 338 9.60 17.48 -9.20
CA ASP A 338 10.31 18.28 -8.20
C ASP A 338 10.05 17.81 -6.76
N ASP A 339 8.94 17.12 -6.50
CA ASP A 339 8.65 16.51 -5.20
C ASP A 339 9.50 15.25 -4.92
N GLY A 340 10.17 14.69 -5.93
CA GLY A 340 11.19 13.66 -5.77
C GLY A 340 10.85 12.31 -6.40
N VAL A 341 11.70 11.31 -6.11
CA VAL A 341 11.64 9.98 -6.75
C VAL A 341 10.34 9.25 -6.42
N ASN A 342 9.91 9.26 -5.16
CA ASN A 342 8.69 8.56 -4.73
C ASN A 342 7.43 9.13 -5.45
N ALA A 343 7.39 10.43 -5.69
CA ALA A 343 6.30 11.04 -6.47
C ALA A 343 6.38 10.67 -7.96
N ALA A 344 7.60 10.59 -8.51
CA ALA A 344 7.83 10.12 -9.86
C ALA A 344 7.43 8.66 -10.07
N GLU A 345 7.72 7.79 -9.10
CA GLU A 345 7.28 6.38 -9.10
C GLU A 345 5.75 6.28 -9.10
N GLN A 346 5.07 7.04 -8.24
CA GLN A 346 3.60 7.05 -8.21
C GLN A 346 3.01 7.57 -9.53
N ALA A 347 3.62 8.58 -10.15
CA ALA A 347 3.18 9.05 -11.47
C ALA A 347 3.40 8.01 -12.56
N THR A 348 4.51 7.28 -12.52
CA THR A 348 4.80 6.19 -13.46
C THR A 348 3.79 5.06 -13.33
N MET A 349 3.53 4.58 -12.11
CA MET A 349 2.52 3.57 -11.84
C MET A 349 1.10 4.06 -12.19
N THR A 350 0.82 5.35 -12.03
CA THR A 350 -0.45 5.94 -12.48
C THR A 350 -0.60 5.87 -14.00
N LEU A 351 0.46 6.18 -14.74
CA LEU A 351 0.46 6.08 -16.20
C LEU A 351 0.27 4.63 -16.67
N ASP A 352 0.84 3.68 -15.95
CA ASP A 352 0.71 2.24 -16.21
C ASP A 352 -0.71 1.73 -15.90
N ALA A 353 -1.27 2.10 -14.75
CA ALA A 353 -2.58 1.63 -14.30
C ALA A 353 -3.76 2.21 -15.11
N LEU A 354 -3.66 3.48 -15.50
CA LEU A 354 -4.75 4.22 -16.15
C LEU A 354 -4.58 4.33 -17.67
N GLY A 355 -3.38 4.09 -18.18
CA GLY A 355 -3.08 4.15 -19.59
C GLY A 355 -3.53 2.92 -20.36
N THR A 356 -3.32 2.95 -21.67
CA THR A 356 -3.69 1.87 -22.59
C THR A 356 -2.48 1.10 -23.13
N ASN A 357 -1.27 1.61 -22.90
CA ASN A 357 -0.02 1.06 -23.42
C ASN A 357 1.03 0.95 -22.32
N THR A 358 1.05 -0.17 -21.63
CA THR A 358 1.98 -0.44 -20.53
C THR A 358 3.45 -0.56 -20.98
N GLU A 359 3.72 -0.92 -22.24
CA GLU A 359 5.08 -0.96 -22.75
C GLU A 359 5.72 0.44 -22.84
N ALA A 360 4.90 1.49 -22.94
CA ALA A 360 5.39 2.86 -22.99
C ALA A 360 6.01 3.32 -21.66
N THR A 361 5.68 2.67 -20.54
CA THR A 361 6.17 3.00 -19.20
C THR A 361 7.50 2.35 -18.85
N ALA A 362 7.93 1.30 -19.57
CA ALA A 362 9.17 0.59 -19.29
C ALA A 362 10.41 1.50 -19.15
N PRO A 363 10.65 2.50 -20.04
CA PRO A 363 11.80 3.39 -19.87
C PRO A 363 11.75 4.27 -18.60
N LEU A 364 10.55 4.49 -18.03
CA LEU A 364 10.39 5.22 -16.78
C LEU A 364 10.80 4.33 -15.60
N TYR A 365 10.37 3.07 -15.59
CA TYR A 365 10.78 2.11 -14.58
C TYR A 365 12.31 1.91 -14.59
N ASP A 366 12.90 1.68 -15.77
CA ASP A 366 14.36 1.53 -15.92
C ASP A 366 15.12 2.76 -15.37
N TYR A 367 14.61 3.95 -15.63
CA TYR A 367 15.20 5.19 -15.13
C TYR A 367 15.11 5.30 -13.60
N LEU A 368 13.98 4.90 -13.00
CA LEU A 368 13.73 5.00 -11.57
C LEU A 368 14.43 3.90 -10.75
N GLU A 369 14.94 2.83 -11.38
CA GLU A 369 15.80 1.84 -10.71
C GLU A 369 17.10 2.44 -10.16
N HIS A 370 17.47 3.65 -10.63
CA HIS A 370 18.68 4.35 -10.23
C HIS A 370 18.38 5.69 -9.54
N PRO A 371 17.74 5.71 -8.37
CA PRO A 371 17.26 6.92 -7.73
C PRO A 371 18.36 7.94 -7.40
N SER A 372 19.61 7.50 -7.21
CA SER A 372 20.77 8.39 -7.01
C SER A 372 21.12 9.23 -8.26
N LEU A 373 20.70 8.81 -9.43
CA LEU A 373 20.87 9.50 -10.71
C LEU A 373 19.68 10.37 -11.11
N TYR A 374 18.63 10.38 -10.31
CA TYR A 374 17.39 11.07 -10.61
C TYR A 374 17.59 12.57 -10.91
N ARG A 375 16.98 13.02 -12.00
CA ARG A 375 16.90 14.44 -12.42
C ARG A 375 15.44 14.73 -12.82
N PRO A 376 14.76 15.68 -12.19
CA PRO A 376 13.38 16.02 -12.52
C PRO A 376 13.15 16.30 -14.00
N SER A 377 14.04 17.05 -14.65
CA SER A 377 13.91 17.38 -16.07
C SER A 377 13.99 16.16 -17.01
N GLU A 378 14.84 15.19 -16.68
CA GLU A 378 14.96 13.95 -17.44
C GLU A 378 13.72 13.08 -17.28
N PHE A 379 13.26 12.95 -16.03
CA PHE A 379 12.01 12.24 -15.73
C PHE A 379 10.82 12.86 -16.47
N VAL A 380 10.67 14.19 -16.44
CA VAL A 380 9.60 14.92 -17.15
C VAL A 380 9.63 14.61 -18.64
N ALA A 381 10.81 14.66 -19.27
CA ALA A 381 10.96 14.35 -20.69
C ALA A 381 10.56 12.91 -21.02
N LEU A 382 10.97 11.95 -20.20
CA LEU A 382 10.59 10.53 -20.35
C LEU A 382 9.08 10.34 -20.15
N PHE A 383 8.52 10.96 -19.12
CA PHE A 383 7.09 10.85 -18.83
C PHE A 383 6.22 11.42 -19.98
N GLN A 384 6.58 12.61 -20.49
CA GLN A 384 5.85 13.23 -21.60
C GLN A 384 5.90 12.35 -22.87
N LYS A 385 7.07 11.74 -23.13
CA LYS A 385 7.21 10.80 -24.25
C LYS A 385 6.38 9.53 -24.06
N ALA A 386 6.29 9.00 -22.85
CA ALA A 386 5.46 7.85 -22.53
C ALA A 386 3.96 8.19 -22.59
N ALA A 387 3.57 9.32 -22.02
CA ALA A 387 2.19 9.79 -22.02
C ALA A 387 1.64 10.08 -23.44
N ALA A 388 2.49 10.55 -24.34
CA ALA A 388 2.11 10.77 -25.75
C ALA A 388 1.80 9.47 -26.53
N LYS A 389 2.13 8.31 -25.96
CA LYS A 389 1.87 7.00 -26.56
C LYS A 389 0.64 6.29 -25.98
N GLN A 390 -0.01 6.92 -24.98
CA GLN A 390 -1.25 6.43 -24.37
C GLN A 390 -2.45 6.83 -25.22
#